data_b96396e5b99dc3f75071ca581f133f35
#
_entry.id   b96396e5b99dc3f75071ca581f133f35
#
_cell.length_a   1.000
_cell.length_b   1.000
_cell.length_c   1.000
_cell.angle_alpha   90.00
_cell.angle_beta   90.00
_cell.angle_gamma   90.00
#
_symmetry.space_group_name_H-M   'P 1'
#
loop_
_entity.id
_entity.type
_entity.pdbx_description
1 polymer ?
#
loop_
_entity_poly.entity_id
_entity_poly.type
_entity_poly.pdbx_seq_one_letter_code
_entity_poly.pdbx_strand_id
1 'polypeptide(L)'
;MGVFAKGDVVIASLSYSDFSRRKRRPALVVATPKGLDPVLCLITSKMRGDEYDVLIKKTDFATGGLRRNSNARPCHLFSLDPRVIDYKAGTLKPEKIKEVTAKIVEMVT
;
A
#
# COMPACT_ATOMS: atom_id res chain seq x y z
N MET A 1 0.55 -12.76 -15.53
CA MET A 1 -0.82 -12.52 -15.12
C MET A 1 -0.85 -11.91 -13.73
N GLY A 2 -1.54 -10.79 -13.56
CA GLY A 2 -1.59 -10.12 -12.29
C GLY A 2 -2.50 -10.81 -11.30
N VAL A 3 -1.93 -11.26 -10.19
CA VAL A 3 -2.69 -11.84 -9.09
C VAL A 3 -3.31 -10.73 -8.24
N PHE A 4 -2.71 -9.55 -8.27
CA PHE A 4 -3.12 -8.39 -7.47
C PHE A 4 -3.58 -7.26 -8.38
N ALA A 5 -4.55 -6.51 -7.90
CA ALA A 5 -5.14 -5.42 -8.65
C ALA A 5 -4.97 -4.11 -7.88
N LYS A 6 -5.06 -3.00 -8.60
CA LYS A 6 -5.05 -1.66 -7.98
C LYS A 6 -6.15 -1.59 -6.92
N GLY A 7 -5.76 -1.15 -5.74
CA GLY A 7 -6.67 -1.06 -4.60
C GLY A 7 -6.54 -2.19 -3.61
N ASP A 8 -5.85 -3.28 -3.97
CA ASP A 8 -5.59 -4.36 -3.03
C ASP A 8 -4.59 -3.90 -1.97
N VAL A 9 -4.86 -4.26 -0.73
CA VAL A 9 -3.92 -4.10 0.37
C VAL A 9 -3.28 -5.45 0.61
N VAL A 10 -1.97 -5.52 0.48
CA VAL A 10 -1.22 -6.77 0.55
C VAL A 10 -0.25 -6.71 1.72
N ILE A 11 0.13 -7.90 2.19
CA ILE A 11 1.14 -8.04 3.24
C ILE A 11 2.38 -8.65 2.61
N ALA A 12 3.50 -7.99 2.80
CA ALA A 12 4.77 -8.44 2.24
C ALA A 12 5.88 -8.30 3.27
N SER A 13 6.88 -9.17 3.17
CA SER A 13 8.07 -9.09 4.00
C SER A 13 9.03 -8.09 3.37
N LEU A 14 9.27 -6.99 4.07
CA LEU A 14 10.12 -5.92 3.58
C LEU A 14 11.30 -5.73 4.53
N SER A 15 12.48 -5.50 3.95
CA SER A 15 13.62 -5.05 4.73
C SER A 15 13.87 -3.59 4.42
N TYR A 16 13.97 -2.80 5.47
CA TYR A 16 14.25 -1.38 5.34
C TYR A 16 15.75 -1.12 5.36
N SER A 17 16.14 -0.04 5.98
CA SER A 17 17.53 0.36 6.11
C SER A 17 18.38 -0.65 6.86
N ASP A 18 17.77 -1.53 7.63
CA ASP A 18 18.47 -2.57 8.38
C ASP A 18 18.27 -3.90 7.67
N PHE A 19 19.28 -4.37 6.95
CA PHE A 19 19.20 -5.60 6.18
C PHE A 19 19.15 -6.87 7.03
N SER A 20 19.37 -6.74 8.34
CA SER A 20 19.37 -7.90 9.22
C SER A 20 17.98 -8.40 9.57
N ARG A 21 16.93 -7.60 9.33
CA ARG A 21 15.57 -7.96 9.71
C ARG A 21 14.58 -7.66 8.61
N ARG A 22 13.71 -8.64 8.38
CA ARG A 22 12.53 -8.47 7.54
C ARG A 22 11.31 -8.41 8.43
N LYS A 23 10.45 -7.44 8.17
CA LYS A 23 9.18 -7.33 8.87
C LYS A 23 8.05 -7.39 7.86
N ARG A 24 6.97 -8.05 8.24
CA ARG A 24 5.75 -8.02 7.45
C ARG A 24 5.12 -6.64 7.54
N ARG A 25 4.87 -6.05 6.39
CA ARG A 25 4.29 -4.70 6.30
C ARG A 25 3.15 -4.72 5.31
N PRO A 26 2.08 -3.97 5.60
CA PRO A 26 1.04 -3.78 4.60
C PRO A 26 1.46 -2.74 3.57
N ALA A 27 0.95 -2.90 2.37
CA ALA A 27 1.15 -1.94 1.29
C ALA A 27 -0.05 -1.95 0.37
N LEU A 28 -0.34 -0.80 -0.22
CA LEU A 28 -1.45 -0.65 -1.15
C LEU A 28 -0.94 -0.76 -2.58
N VAL A 29 -1.55 -1.61 -3.38
CA VAL A 29 -1.25 -1.68 -4.81
C VAL A 29 -1.84 -0.45 -5.48
N VAL A 30 -0.99 0.44 -5.99
CA VAL A 30 -1.45 1.68 -6.60
C VAL A 30 -1.39 1.65 -8.12
N ALA A 31 -0.61 0.74 -8.69
CA ALA A 31 -0.53 0.59 -10.14
C ALA A 31 -0.09 -0.83 -10.49
N THR A 32 -0.61 -1.32 -11.61
CA THR A 32 -0.22 -2.64 -12.14
C THR A 32 0.19 -2.46 -13.61
N PRO A 33 1.37 -1.85 -13.85
CA PRO A 33 1.81 -1.62 -15.23
C PRO A 33 1.97 -2.93 -15.97
N LYS A 34 1.51 -2.95 -17.22
CA LYS A 34 1.53 -4.16 -18.03
C LYS A 34 2.96 -4.64 -18.22
N GLY A 35 3.20 -5.92 -17.93
CA GLY A 35 4.52 -6.53 -18.10
C GLY A 35 5.54 -6.18 -17.03
N LEU A 36 5.16 -5.42 -15.99
CA LEU A 36 6.06 -5.00 -14.94
C LEU A 36 5.51 -5.40 -13.58
N ASP A 37 6.35 -5.33 -12.56
CA ASP A 37 5.93 -5.58 -11.19
C ASP A 37 4.93 -4.50 -10.73
N PRO A 38 4.01 -4.84 -9.83
CA PRO A 38 3.11 -3.83 -9.28
C PRO A 38 3.88 -2.77 -8.50
N VAL A 39 3.33 -1.56 -8.51
CA VAL A 39 3.84 -0.45 -7.71
C VAL A 39 3.00 -0.35 -6.45
N LEU A 40 3.68 -0.29 -5.33
CA LEU A 40 3.06 -0.31 -4.01
C LEU A 40 3.33 0.98 -3.27
N CYS A 41 2.36 1.35 -2.42
CA CYS A 41 2.45 2.48 -1.51
C CYS A 41 2.49 1.91 -0.09
N LEU A 42 3.53 2.23 0.66
CA LEU A 42 3.68 1.70 2.01
C LEU A 42 2.53 2.14 2.90
N ILE A 43 2.09 1.24 3.76
CA ILE A 43 1.11 1.53 4.81
C ILE A 43 1.78 1.30 6.15
N THR A 44 1.59 2.23 7.08
CA THR A 44 2.16 2.12 8.42
C THR A 44 1.11 2.46 9.47
N SER A 45 1.16 1.76 10.59
CA SER A 45 0.33 2.10 11.75
C SER A 45 0.94 3.21 12.59
N LYS A 46 2.17 3.60 12.31
CA LYS A 46 2.81 4.70 13.00
C LYS A 46 2.32 6.04 12.44
N MET A 47 1.85 6.90 13.32
CA MET A 47 1.26 8.19 12.95
C MET A 47 2.33 9.25 12.87
N ARG A 48 3.21 9.15 11.89
CA ARG A 48 4.24 10.16 11.69
C ARG A 48 3.83 11.31 10.81
N GLY A 49 2.75 11.21 10.17
CA GLY A 49 2.12 12.21 9.36
C GLY A 49 3.01 13.20 8.61
N ASP A 50 3.07 13.07 7.30
CA ASP A 50 3.42 14.22 6.49
C ASP A 50 2.14 14.68 5.80
N GLU A 51 2.22 15.77 5.03
CA GLU A 51 1.03 16.34 4.41
C GLU A 51 0.40 15.45 3.35
N TYR A 52 1.11 14.42 2.89
CA TYR A 52 0.60 13.52 1.85
C TYR A 52 0.02 12.24 2.41
N ASP A 53 0.22 11.95 3.69
CA ASP A 53 -0.29 10.71 4.29
C ASP A 53 -1.82 10.70 4.23
N VAL A 54 -2.37 9.51 3.96
CA VAL A 54 -3.82 9.30 3.89
C VAL A 54 -4.22 8.29 4.93
N LEU A 55 -5.10 8.68 5.84
CA LEU A 55 -5.61 7.79 6.88
C LEU A 55 -6.49 6.71 6.26
N ILE A 56 -6.25 5.46 6.66
CA ILE A 56 -7.03 4.31 6.25
C ILE A 56 -7.65 3.69 7.50
N LYS A 57 -8.97 3.70 7.55
CA LYS A 57 -9.75 3.13 8.64
C LYS A 57 -10.34 1.80 8.20
N LYS A 58 -10.86 1.03 9.16
CA LYS A 58 -11.55 -0.23 8.85
C LYS A 58 -12.72 -0.03 7.90
N THR A 59 -13.42 1.09 8.03
CA THR A 59 -14.57 1.43 7.17
C THR A 59 -14.17 1.76 5.73
N ASP A 60 -12.90 1.96 5.46
CA ASP A 60 -12.42 2.27 4.11
C ASP A 60 -12.21 1.02 3.26
N PHE A 61 -12.39 -0.16 3.82
CA PHE A 61 -12.23 -1.42 3.10
C PHE A 61 -13.57 -1.89 2.53
N ALA A 62 -13.54 -2.30 1.26
CA ALA A 62 -14.68 -2.98 0.63
C ALA A 62 -14.71 -4.45 1.09
N THR A 63 -13.55 -5.07 1.20
CA THR A 63 -13.40 -6.44 1.71
C THR A 63 -12.15 -6.50 2.57
N GLY A 64 -12.13 -7.42 3.53
CA GLY A 64 -10.97 -7.60 4.39
C GLY A 64 -10.70 -6.40 5.28
N GLY A 65 -9.46 -6.23 5.67
CA GLY A 65 -9.07 -5.08 6.49
C GLY A 65 -7.72 -5.28 7.17
N LEU A 66 -7.35 -4.28 7.96
CA LEU A 66 -6.17 -4.27 8.82
C LEU A 66 -6.63 -4.16 10.26
N ARG A 67 -5.79 -4.64 11.19
CA ARG A 67 -6.13 -4.63 12.61
C ARG A 67 -6.24 -3.23 13.18
N ARG A 68 -5.43 -2.29 12.66
CA ARG A 68 -5.33 -0.94 13.20
C ARG A 68 -5.58 0.08 12.11
N ASN A 69 -6.10 1.23 12.51
CA ASN A 69 -6.09 2.38 11.62
C ASN A 69 -4.64 2.66 11.25
N SER A 70 -4.42 2.98 9.99
CA SER A 70 -3.09 3.10 9.42
C SER A 70 -3.04 4.27 8.45
N ASN A 71 -1.84 4.63 8.03
CA ASN A 71 -1.65 5.67 7.02
C ASN A 71 -1.02 5.06 5.79
N ALA A 72 -1.59 5.32 4.61
CA ALA A 72 -0.89 5.12 3.36
C ALA A 72 0.10 6.28 3.18
N ARG A 73 1.29 5.97 2.68
CA ARG A 73 2.36 6.94 2.56
C ARG A 73 2.74 7.17 1.10
N PRO A 74 2.11 8.12 0.42
CA PRO A 74 2.45 8.42 -0.98
C PRO A 74 3.92 8.74 -1.22
N CYS A 75 4.62 9.25 -0.20
CA CYS A 75 6.05 9.52 -0.32
C CYS A 75 6.91 8.25 -0.27
N HIS A 76 6.31 7.08 -0.08
CA HIS A 76 7.05 5.83 0.02
C HIS A 76 6.47 4.82 -0.98
N LEU A 77 6.87 4.97 -2.24
CA LEU A 77 6.45 4.08 -3.33
C LEU A 77 7.59 3.14 -3.70
N PHE A 78 7.24 1.92 -4.05
CA PHE A 78 8.23 0.92 -4.47
C PHE A 78 7.56 -0.13 -5.32
N SER A 79 8.37 -0.83 -6.13
CA SER A 79 7.90 -1.98 -6.90
C SER A 79 8.33 -3.25 -6.19
N LEU A 80 7.53 -4.30 -6.32
CA LEU A 80 7.81 -5.56 -5.66
C LEU A 80 7.35 -6.71 -6.55
N ASP A 81 8.21 -7.72 -6.69
CA ASP A 81 7.84 -8.94 -7.39
C ASP A 81 6.65 -9.59 -6.66
N PRO A 82 5.56 -9.90 -7.36
CA PRO A 82 4.39 -10.50 -6.70
C PRO A 82 4.70 -11.78 -5.92
N ARG A 83 5.75 -12.49 -6.30
CA ARG A 83 6.13 -13.74 -5.63
C ARG A 83 6.60 -13.53 -4.19
N VAL A 84 7.01 -12.32 -3.82
CA VAL A 84 7.42 -12.02 -2.44
C VAL A 84 6.31 -11.39 -1.63
N ILE A 85 5.11 -11.27 -2.20
CA ILE A 85 3.92 -10.85 -1.48
C ILE A 85 3.31 -12.06 -0.80
N ASP A 86 3.12 -11.99 0.52
CA ASP A 86 2.63 -13.12 1.30
C ASP A 86 1.15 -13.39 1.04
N TYR A 87 0.31 -12.35 1.15
CA TYR A 87 -1.12 -12.50 0.92
C TYR A 87 -1.81 -11.16 0.79
N LYS A 88 -3.06 -11.19 0.31
CA LYS A 88 -3.91 -10.01 0.24
C LYS A 88 -4.72 -9.91 1.53
N ALA A 89 -4.61 -8.77 2.21
CA ALA A 89 -5.35 -8.50 3.44
C ALA A 89 -6.75 -7.98 3.16
N GLY A 90 -6.95 -7.30 2.06
CA GLY A 90 -8.25 -6.74 1.71
C GLY A 90 -8.17 -5.86 0.49
N THR A 91 -9.27 -5.19 0.21
CA THR A 91 -9.37 -4.25 -0.92
C THR A 91 -10.05 -2.98 -0.43
N LEU A 92 -9.48 -1.84 -0.75
CA LEU A 92 -10.05 -0.55 -0.36
C LEU A 92 -11.26 -0.21 -1.23
N LYS A 93 -12.14 0.61 -0.68
CA LYS A 93 -13.26 1.17 -1.45
C LYS A 93 -12.73 2.12 -2.51
N PRO A 94 -13.43 2.24 -3.66
CA PRO A 94 -12.96 3.09 -4.77
C PRO A 94 -12.66 4.53 -4.36
N GLU A 95 -13.46 5.13 -3.49
CA GLU A 95 -13.24 6.51 -3.05
C GLU A 95 -11.94 6.67 -2.27
N LYS A 96 -11.55 5.67 -1.49
CA LYS A 96 -10.28 5.72 -0.76
C LYS A 96 -9.10 5.52 -1.71
N ILE A 97 -9.24 4.64 -2.69
CA ILE A 97 -8.22 4.44 -3.73
C ILE A 97 -7.97 5.75 -4.47
N LYS A 98 -9.04 6.46 -4.83
CA LYS A 98 -8.94 7.76 -5.50
C LYS A 98 -8.24 8.79 -4.64
N GLU A 99 -8.53 8.79 -3.35
CA GLU A 99 -7.91 9.73 -2.41
C GLU A 99 -6.39 9.52 -2.35
N VAL A 100 -5.95 8.28 -2.22
CA VAL A 100 -4.52 7.97 -2.18
C VAL A 100 -3.85 8.31 -3.50
N THR A 101 -4.48 7.94 -4.61
CA THR A 101 -3.94 8.24 -5.95
C THR A 101 -3.79 9.74 -6.15
N ALA A 102 -4.79 10.52 -5.73
CA ALA A 102 -4.75 11.98 -5.85
C ALA A 102 -3.57 12.56 -5.05
N LYS A 103 -3.30 12.03 -3.87
CA LYS A 103 -2.16 12.47 -3.06
C LYS A 103 -0.83 12.11 -3.72
N ILE A 104 -0.74 10.97 -4.39
CA ILE A 104 0.45 10.61 -5.14
C ILE A 104 0.69 11.60 -6.27
N VAL A 105 -0.36 11.93 -7.03
CA VAL A 105 -0.26 12.91 -8.12
C VAL A 105 0.18 14.27 -7.57
N GLU A 106 -0.43 14.71 -6.48
CA GLU A 106 -0.07 15.96 -5.83
C GLU A 106 1.41 15.99 -5.43
N MET A 107 1.88 14.88 -4.86
CA MET A 107 3.24 14.76 -4.37
C MET A 107 4.28 14.84 -5.49
N VAL A 108 3.97 14.27 -6.68
CA VAL A 108 4.92 14.21 -7.79
C VAL A 108 4.78 15.38 -8.77
N THR A 109 3.80 16.22 -8.61
CA THR A 109 3.65 17.40 -9.44
C THR A 109 4.10 18.66 -8.68
#